data_d78bb5af1dc0ee09ced7af1e3e6cd9ec
#
_entry.id   d78bb5af1dc0ee09ced7af1e3e6cd9ec
#
_cell.length_a   1.000
_cell.length_b   1.000
_cell.length_c   1.000
_cell.angle_alpha   90.00
_cell.angle_beta   90.00
_cell.angle_gamma   90.00
#
_symmetry.space_group_name_H-M   'P 1'
#
loop_
_entity.id
_entity.type
_entity.pdbx_description
1 polymer ?
#
loop_
_entity_poly.entity_id
_entity_poly.type
_entity_poly.pdbx_seq_one_letter_code
_entity_poly.pdbx_strand_id
1 'polypeptide(L)'
;MAAPSPFPGSAELLERLGALIASRRGADPEVSYVATLFAKGTDAILKKIGEEATETVMAGKDGERGAIVRETADLWFHTLVLLAHFDLGPGDVLAELARREGVSGL
;
A
#
# COMPACT_ATOMS: atom_id res chain seq x y z
N MET A 1 -20.61 -6.33 10.94
CA MET A 1 -20.86 -5.75 9.63
C MET A 1 -19.94 -4.55 9.41
N ALA A 2 -19.33 -4.46 8.26
CA ALA A 2 -18.43 -3.37 7.94
C ALA A 2 -19.17 -2.04 7.82
N ALA A 3 -18.54 -0.96 8.26
CA ALA A 3 -19.08 0.37 8.07
C ALA A 3 -19.15 0.73 6.59
N PRO A 4 -20.10 1.57 6.18
CA PRO A 4 -20.13 2.06 4.80
C PRO A 4 -18.85 2.82 4.46
N SER A 5 -18.48 2.84 3.20
CA SER A 5 -17.35 3.62 2.72
C SER A 5 -17.53 5.09 3.05
N PRO A 6 -16.49 5.78 3.56
CA PRO A 6 -16.61 7.19 3.95
C PRO A 6 -16.65 8.15 2.77
N PHE A 7 -16.42 7.69 1.54
CA PHE A 7 -16.41 8.56 0.37
C PHE A 7 -16.80 7.76 -0.88
N PRO A 8 -17.36 8.44 -1.92
CA PRO A 8 -17.77 7.78 -3.16
C PRO A 8 -16.58 7.15 -3.89
N GLY A 9 -16.80 5.98 -4.46
CA GLY A 9 -15.79 5.28 -5.25
C GLY A 9 -14.66 4.65 -4.44
N SER A 10 -14.82 4.52 -3.12
CA SER A 10 -13.78 3.95 -2.27
C SER A 10 -13.50 2.48 -2.56
N ALA A 11 -14.50 1.74 -3.02
CA ALA A 11 -14.33 0.31 -3.32
C ALA A 11 -13.31 0.08 -4.44
N GLU A 12 -13.20 1.01 -5.39
CA GLU A 12 -12.30 0.89 -6.54
C GLU A 12 -10.98 1.64 -6.32
N LEU A 13 -10.82 2.31 -5.19
CA LEU A 13 -9.65 3.17 -4.96
C LEU A 13 -8.33 2.39 -5.01
N LEU A 14 -8.26 1.23 -4.36
CA LEU A 14 -7.03 0.45 -4.33
C LEU A 14 -6.65 0.00 -5.74
N GLU A 15 -7.61 -0.39 -6.55
CA GLU A 15 -7.36 -0.79 -7.92
C GLU A 15 -6.85 0.39 -8.76
N ARG A 16 -7.49 1.55 -8.65
CA ARG A 16 -7.04 2.75 -9.36
C ARG A 16 -5.64 3.16 -8.94
N LEU A 17 -5.39 3.15 -7.63
CA LEU A 17 -4.08 3.53 -7.10
C LEU A 17 -3.01 2.55 -7.54
N GLY A 18 -3.30 1.25 -7.50
CA GLY A 18 -2.38 0.23 -7.98
C GLY A 18 -2.04 0.41 -9.46
N ALA A 19 -3.03 0.70 -10.29
CA ALA A 19 -2.82 0.94 -11.72
C ALA A 19 -2.00 2.21 -11.95
N LEU A 20 -2.27 3.28 -11.19
CA LEU A 20 -1.51 4.52 -11.28
C LEU A 20 -0.03 4.29 -10.90
N ILE A 21 0.21 3.59 -9.81
CA ILE A 21 1.56 3.26 -9.37
C ILE A 21 2.28 2.44 -10.45
N ALA A 22 1.64 1.41 -10.96
CA ALA A 22 2.24 0.56 -12.00
C ALA A 22 2.58 1.36 -13.25
N SER A 23 1.78 2.36 -13.59
CA SER A 23 2.02 3.23 -14.75
C SER A 23 3.30 4.06 -14.62
N ARG A 24 3.87 4.18 -13.42
CA ARG A 24 5.11 4.94 -13.17
C ARG A 24 6.37 4.11 -13.40
N ARG A 25 6.24 2.82 -13.66
CA ARG A 25 7.39 1.99 -13.99
C ARG A 25 7.96 2.50 -15.32
N GLY A 26 9.27 2.84 -15.31
CA GLY A 26 9.92 3.40 -16.47
C GLY A 26 9.63 4.88 -16.72
N ALA A 27 8.82 5.53 -15.89
CA ALA A 27 8.62 6.96 -15.97
C ALA A 27 9.86 7.71 -15.47
N ASP A 28 9.91 9.02 -15.74
CA ASP A 28 11.04 9.87 -15.37
C ASP A 28 11.15 10.01 -13.84
N PRO A 29 12.24 9.53 -13.23
CA PRO A 29 12.44 9.67 -11.79
C PRO A 29 12.46 11.11 -11.27
N GLU A 30 12.78 12.09 -12.15
CA GLU A 30 12.82 13.48 -11.73
C GLU A 30 11.43 14.07 -11.49
N VAL A 31 10.40 13.46 -12.05
CA VAL A 31 9.01 13.97 -11.92
C VAL A 31 8.10 13.06 -11.13
N SER A 32 8.59 11.90 -10.69
CA SER A 32 7.76 10.94 -9.97
C SER A 32 8.56 10.25 -8.86
N TYR A 33 8.09 10.40 -7.63
CA TYR A 33 8.65 9.69 -6.48
C TYR A 33 8.61 8.16 -6.70
N VAL A 34 7.47 7.67 -7.19
CA VAL A 34 7.30 6.23 -7.42
C VAL A 34 8.28 5.73 -8.48
N ALA A 35 8.46 6.51 -9.56
CA ALA A 35 9.45 6.17 -10.58
C ALA A 35 10.86 6.11 -10.01
N THR A 36 11.18 6.99 -9.06
CA THR A 36 12.45 6.97 -8.35
C THR A 36 12.66 5.65 -7.60
N LEU A 37 11.61 5.19 -6.91
CA LEU A 37 11.69 3.93 -6.18
C LEU A 37 11.89 2.74 -7.12
N PHE A 38 11.15 2.69 -8.23
CA PHE A 38 11.33 1.63 -9.22
C PHE A 38 12.75 1.64 -9.79
N ALA A 39 13.27 2.83 -10.09
CA ALA A 39 14.61 2.96 -10.65
C ALA A 39 15.69 2.50 -9.66
N LYS A 40 15.50 2.76 -8.37
CA LYS A 40 16.44 2.31 -7.33
C LYS A 40 16.35 0.81 -7.07
N GLY A 41 15.19 0.21 -7.31
CA GLY A 41 15.04 -1.24 -7.26
C GLY A 41 14.50 -1.77 -5.95
N THR A 42 14.51 -3.09 -5.84
CA THR A 42 13.87 -3.85 -4.76
C THR A 42 14.29 -3.39 -3.36
N ASP A 43 15.59 -3.25 -3.13
CA ASP A 43 16.08 -2.94 -1.79
C ASP A 43 15.60 -1.57 -1.30
N ALA A 44 15.52 -0.59 -2.19
CA ALA A 44 15.02 0.74 -1.82
C ALA A 44 13.54 0.68 -1.45
N ILE A 45 12.75 -0.10 -2.18
CA ILE A 45 11.33 -0.31 -1.89
C ILE A 45 11.17 -1.00 -0.54
N LEU A 46 11.94 -2.06 -0.30
CA LEU A 46 11.87 -2.81 0.95
C LEU A 46 12.28 -1.95 2.15
N LYS A 47 13.29 -1.11 1.97
CA LYS A 47 13.72 -0.18 3.02
C LYS A 47 12.58 0.76 3.41
N LYS A 48 11.87 1.30 2.43
CA LYS A 48 10.73 2.19 2.71
C LYS A 48 9.63 1.45 3.48
N ILE A 49 9.33 0.22 3.09
CA ILE A 49 8.32 -0.58 3.79
C ILE A 49 8.73 -0.79 5.25
N GLY A 50 10.00 -1.13 5.51
CA GLY A 50 10.50 -1.30 6.87
C GLY A 50 10.38 -0.02 7.70
N GLU A 51 10.72 1.13 7.10
CA GLU A 51 10.59 2.42 7.76
C GLU A 51 9.14 2.74 8.09
N GLU A 52 8.22 2.57 7.13
CA GLU A 52 6.81 2.87 7.34
C GLU A 52 6.16 1.90 8.32
N ALA A 53 6.58 0.64 8.33
CA ALA A 53 6.09 -0.33 9.31
C ALA A 53 6.50 0.09 10.73
N THR A 54 7.74 0.53 10.91
CA THR A 54 8.22 1.02 12.21
C THR A 54 7.44 2.25 12.65
N GLU A 55 7.20 3.19 11.74
CA GLU A 55 6.43 4.39 12.05
C GLU A 55 4.99 4.06 12.43
N THR A 56 4.41 3.05 11.77
CA THR A 56 3.06 2.57 12.10
C THR A 56 3.03 2.00 13.53
N VAL A 57 4.04 1.20 13.90
CA VAL A 57 4.16 0.66 15.25
C VAL A 57 4.25 1.78 16.28
N MET A 58 5.08 2.78 16.01
CA MET A 58 5.25 3.92 16.92
C MET A 58 3.96 4.72 17.07
N ALA A 59 3.26 4.96 15.96
CA ALA A 59 1.98 5.65 15.99
C ALA A 59 0.95 4.87 16.83
N GLY A 60 0.95 3.55 16.69
CA GLY A 60 0.07 2.68 17.48
C GLY A 60 0.38 2.72 18.96
N LYS A 61 1.68 2.75 19.32
CA LYS A 61 2.10 2.86 20.72
C LYS A 61 1.68 4.18 21.34
N ASP A 62 1.78 5.25 20.58
CA ASP A 62 1.37 6.58 21.05
C ASP A 62 -0.15 6.73 21.12
N GLY A 63 -0.89 5.91 20.38
CA GLY A 63 -2.34 5.93 20.39
C GLY A 63 -2.94 7.17 19.70
N GLU A 64 -2.16 7.92 18.91
CA GLU A 64 -2.66 9.09 18.21
C GLU A 64 -3.33 8.63 16.91
N ARG A 65 -4.66 8.76 16.86
CA ARG A 65 -5.48 8.16 15.80
C ARG A 65 -5.14 8.69 14.41
N GLY A 66 -4.90 9.99 14.29
CA GLY A 66 -4.52 10.59 13.00
C GLY A 66 -3.19 10.08 12.49
N ALA A 67 -2.22 9.91 13.38
CA ALA A 67 -0.92 9.37 13.01
C ALA A 67 -1.04 7.90 12.59
N ILE A 68 -1.87 7.12 13.29
CA ILE A 68 -2.12 5.71 12.92
C ILE A 68 -2.63 5.64 11.49
N VAL A 69 -3.59 6.49 11.12
CA VAL A 69 -4.15 6.50 9.76
C VAL A 69 -3.08 6.91 8.74
N ARG A 70 -2.34 7.99 9.02
CA ARG A 70 -1.33 8.48 8.08
C ARG A 70 -0.21 7.47 7.85
N GLU A 71 0.31 6.88 8.92
CA GLU A 71 1.41 5.92 8.80
C GLU A 71 0.95 4.62 8.17
N THR A 72 -0.28 4.18 8.46
CA THR A 72 -0.86 3.00 7.81
C THR A 72 -1.03 3.26 6.31
N ALA A 73 -1.48 4.45 5.94
CA ALA A 73 -1.62 4.82 4.52
C ALA A 73 -0.26 4.79 3.81
N ASP A 74 0.79 5.33 4.45
CA ASP A 74 2.14 5.29 3.90
C ASP A 74 2.64 3.85 3.72
N LEU A 75 2.35 3.00 4.69
CA LEU A 75 2.72 1.58 4.62
C LEU A 75 2.00 0.89 3.46
N TRP A 76 0.69 1.09 3.35
CA TRP A 76 -0.09 0.51 2.25
C TRP A 76 0.43 0.99 0.90
N PHE A 77 0.71 2.29 0.79
CA PHE A 77 1.22 2.87 -0.45
C PHE A 77 2.50 2.17 -0.91
N HIS A 78 3.46 2.02 0.00
CA HIS A 78 4.74 1.39 -0.36
C HIS A 78 4.62 -0.10 -0.62
N THR A 79 3.66 -0.79 0.02
CA THR A 79 3.39 -2.19 -0.33
C THR A 79 2.78 -2.31 -1.73
N LEU A 80 1.97 -1.32 -2.15
CA LEU A 80 1.47 -1.30 -3.53
C LEU A 80 2.60 -1.10 -4.53
N VAL A 81 3.61 -0.30 -4.20
CA VAL A 81 4.81 -0.15 -5.04
C VAL A 81 5.54 -1.49 -5.16
N LEU A 82 5.70 -2.21 -4.04
CA LEU A 82 6.34 -3.53 -4.06
C LEU A 82 5.58 -4.49 -4.97
N LEU A 83 4.26 -4.53 -4.85
CA LEU A 83 3.44 -5.40 -5.69
C LEU A 83 3.65 -5.09 -7.17
N ALA A 84 3.57 -3.82 -7.55
CA ALA A 84 3.76 -3.40 -8.94
C ALA A 84 5.16 -3.77 -9.45
N HIS A 85 6.17 -3.68 -8.59
CA HIS A 85 7.54 -4.03 -8.95
C HIS A 85 7.67 -5.49 -9.39
N PHE A 86 6.83 -6.36 -8.87
CA PHE A 86 6.79 -7.78 -9.21
C PHE A 86 5.58 -8.14 -10.09
N ASP A 87 5.03 -7.18 -10.81
CA ASP A 87 3.89 -7.36 -11.72
C ASP A 87 2.64 -7.90 -11.01
N LEU A 88 2.48 -7.53 -9.75
CA LEU A 88 1.31 -7.85 -8.94
C LEU A 88 0.52 -6.58 -8.66
N GLY A 89 -0.71 -6.74 -8.20
CA GLY A 89 -1.54 -5.61 -7.84
C GLY A 89 -2.37 -5.87 -6.59
N PRO A 90 -3.12 -4.88 -6.14
CA PRO A 90 -3.94 -5.04 -4.93
C PRO A 90 -4.97 -6.14 -5.06
N GLY A 91 -5.44 -6.45 -6.28
CA GLY A 91 -6.37 -7.55 -6.51
C GLY A 91 -5.84 -8.90 -6.04
N ASP A 92 -4.53 -9.11 -6.18
CA ASP A 92 -3.91 -10.36 -5.73
C ASP A 92 -3.98 -10.50 -4.21
N VAL A 93 -3.74 -9.40 -3.49
CA VAL A 93 -3.83 -9.39 -2.03
C VAL A 93 -5.28 -9.54 -1.58
N LEU A 94 -6.19 -8.83 -2.24
CA LEU A 94 -7.62 -8.91 -1.92
C LEU A 94 -8.15 -10.33 -2.13
N ALA A 95 -7.70 -11.01 -3.19
CA ALA A 95 -8.08 -12.41 -3.42
C ALA A 95 -7.61 -13.31 -2.28
N GLU A 96 -6.39 -13.09 -1.79
CA GLU A 96 -5.88 -13.86 -0.66
C GLU A 96 -6.67 -13.57 0.62
N LEU A 97 -7.01 -12.29 0.85
CA LEU A 97 -7.83 -11.93 2.01
C LEU A 97 -9.24 -12.52 1.93
N ALA A 98 -9.83 -12.52 0.73
CA ALA A 98 -11.15 -13.15 0.51
C ALA A 98 -11.09 -14.65 0.80
N ARG A 99 -9.99 -15.30 0.42
CA ARG A 99 -9.79 -16.73 0.73
C ARG A 99 -9.78 -16.96 2.24
N ARG A 100 -9.10 -16.07 2.98
CA ARG A 100 -9.01 -16.19 4.45
C ARG A 100 -10.33 -15.93 5.15
N GLU A 101 -11.20 -15.17 4.54
CA GLU A 101 -12.50 -14.83 5.07
C GLU A 101 -13.34 -16.08 5.37
N GLY A 102 -13.17 -17.13 4.55
CA GLY A 102 -13.86 -18.40 4.74
C GLY A 102 -13.13 -19.39 5.65
N VAL A 103 -12.00 -18.98 6.24
CA VAL A 103 -11.19 -19.89 7.05
C VAL A 103 -11.51 -19.69 8.53
N SER A 104 -11.66 -20.83 9.24
CA SER A 104 -11.90 -20.83 10.67
C SER A 104 -10.76 -20.11 11.40
N GLY A 105 -11.09 -19.30 12.37
CA GLY A 105 -10.11 -18.61 13.19
C GLY A 105 -9.74 -17.21 12.72
N LEU A 106 -10.26 -16.79 11.57
CA LEU A 106 -10.13 -15.41 11.20
C LEU A 106 -11.00 -14.54 12.13
#